data_1336116ff65c35fe3bf7f0a96808bed3
#
_entry.id   1336116ff65c35fe3bf7f0a96808bed3
#
_cell.length_a   1.000
_cell.length_b   1.000
_cell.length_c   1.000
_cell.angle_alpha   90.00
_cell.angle_beta   90.00
_cell.angle_gamma   90.00
#
_symmetry.space_group_name_H-M   'P 1'
#
loop_
_entity.id
_entity.type
_entity.pdbx_description
1 polymer ?
#
loop_
_entity_poly.entity_id
_entity_poly.type
_entity_poly.pdbx_seq_one_letter_code
_entity_poly.pdbx_strand_id
1 'polypeptide(L)'
;IWGVAFVAQRQGGDAVGPFSFNGIRSLIGGAVLIPVIFIIDRIKPSDRKPSNRSDRKRLVIGGICCGTVLFLASSAQQLGLYMGTSAGKAGFLTACYILLVPILSLFLKKKCGWNIWLGIVIAVVGLYLLCMSGSLSFQGSDLMVLVCALLFAVHILVIDHFSPLVDGVRMSCIQFWVCGILSIFPAFF
;
A
#
# COMPACT_ATOMS: atom_id res chain seq x y z
N ILE A 1 1.70 -13.40 7.94
CA ILE A 1 0.51 -12.55 7.71
C ILE A 1 0.40 -12.13 6.24
N TRP A 2 1.43 -11.56 5.61
CA TRP A 2 1.39 -11.08 4.22
C TRP A 2 1.13 -12.21 3.20
N GLY A 3 1.78 -13.38 3.34
CA GLY A 3 1.56 -14.50 2.43
C GLY A 3 0.11 -14.99 2.40
N VAL A 4 -0.54 -15.09 3.57
CA VAL A 4 -1.96 -15.43 3.66
C VAL A 4 -2.84 -14.35 3.02
N ALA A 5 -2.46 -13.07 3.15
CA ALA A 5 -3.19 -11.97 2.53
C ALA A 5 -3.18 -12.07 0.99
N PHE A 6 -2.08 -12.46 0.36
CA PHE A 6 -2.01 -12.65 -1.11
C PHE A 6 -2.89 -13.81 -1.59
N VAL A 7 -2.95 -14.91 -0.82
CA VAL A 7 -3.84 -16.03 -1.14
C VAL A 7 -5.31 -15.60 -1.02
N ALA A 8 -5.67 -14.91 0.06
CA ALA A 8 -7.01 -14.39 0.26
C ALA A 8 -7.40 -13.35 -0.82
N GLN A 9 -6.46 -12.49 -1.24
CA GLN A 9 -6.67 -11.52 -2.33
C GLN A 9 -6.95 -12.21 -3.66
N ARG A 10 -6.23 -13.29 -3.96
CA ARG A 10 -6.47 -14.06 -5.19
C ARG A 10 -7.85 -14.69 -5.16
N GLN A 11 -8.17 -15.45 -4.13
CA GLN A 11 -9.47 -16.12 -4.00
C GLN A 11 -10.64 -15.13 -3.95
N GLY A 12 -10.49 -14.03 -3.22
CA GLY A 12 -11.53 -13.00 -3.14
C GLY A 12 -11.69 -12.23 -4.46
N GLY A 13 -10.59 -11.94 -5.17
CA GLY A 13 -10.64 -11.32 -6.49
C GLY A 13 -11.31 -12.19 -7.55
N ASP A 14 -11.09 -13.51 -7.51
CA ASP A 14 -11.72 -14.47 -8.41
C ASP A 14 -13.24 -14.58 -8.11
N ALA A 15 -13.66 -14.42 -6.86
CA ALA A 15 -15.07 -14.56 -6.45
C ALA A 15 -15.93 -13.32 -6.73
N VAL A 16 -15.42 -12.11 -6.48
CA VAL A 16 -16.22 -10.87 -6.53
C VAL A 16 -15.66 -9.80 -7.48
N GLY A 17 -14.60 -10.12 -8.18
CA GLY A 17 -13.87 -9.20 -9.04
C GLY A 17 -12.80 -8.38 -8.29
N PRO A 18 -11.74 -7.95 -9.02
CA PRO A 18 -10.58 -7.32 -8.43
C PRO A 18 -10.87 -5.99 -7.74
N PHE A 19 -11.68 -5.15 -8.34
CA PHE A 19 -12.02 -3.83 -7.81
C PHE A 19 -13.03 -3.89 -6.67
N SER A 20 -14.04 -4.77 -6.76
CA SER A 20 -15.01 -4.99 -5.69
C SER A 20 -14.34 -5.49 -4.43
N PHE A 21 -13.44 -6.47 -4.55
CA PHE A 21 -12.66 -6.97 -3.42
C PHE A 21 -11.80 -5.87 -2.78
N ASN A 22 -11.09 -5.08 -3.60
CA ASN A 22 -10.26 -3.98 -3.12
C ASN A 22 -11.09 -2.90 -2.41
N GLY A 23 -12.26 -2.55 -2.96
CA GLY A 23 -13.19 -1.59 -2.39
C GLY A 23 -13.72 -2.02 -1.03
N ILE A 24 -14.29 -3.24 -0.95
CA ILE A 24 -14.85 -3.79 0.28
C ILE A 24 -13.78 -3.87 1.38
N ARG A 25 -12.61 -4.42 1.07
CA ARG A 25 -11.50 -4.53 2.02
C ARG A 25 -11.09 -3.16 2.57
N SER A 26 -10.99 -2.16 1.70
CA SER A 26 -10.57 -0.81 2.10
C SER A 26 -11.64 -0.12 2.95
N LEU A 27 -12.92 -0.25 2.60
CA LEU A 27 -14.02 0.31 3.39
C LEU A 27 -14.11 -0.32 4.78
N ILE A 28 -13.97 -1.65 4.88
CA ILE A 28 -13.93 -2.34 6.18
C ILE A 28 -12.73 -1.83 7.00
N GLY A 29 -11.54 -1.71 6.38
CA GLY A 29 -10.35 -1.18 7.04
C GLY A 29 -10.57 0.24 7.57
N GLY A 30 -11.17 1.11 6.76
CA GLY A 30 -11.55 2.48 7.17
C GLY A 30 -12.57 2.51 8.31
N ALA A 31 -13.59 1.66 8.25
CA ALA A 31 -14.62 1.55 9.28
C ALA A 31 -14.05 1.07 10.62
N VAL A 32 -13.15 0.08 10.60
CA VAL A 32 -12.47 -0.41 11.81
C VAL A 32 -11.56 0.64 12.43
N LEU A 33 -10.95 1.52 11.65
CA LEU A 33 -10.11 2.58 12.18
C LEU A 33 -10.89 3.67 12.94
N ILE A 34 -12.18 3.84 12.69
CA ILE A 34 -13.00 4.84 13.41
C ILE A 34 -13.04 4.54 14.92
N PRO A 35 -13.50 3.37 15.40
CA PRO A 35 -13.49 3.07 16.82
C PRO A 35 -12.07 3.03 17.40
N VAL A 36 -11.06 2.59 16.62
CA VAL A 36 -9.66 2.62 17.05
C VAL A 36 -9.19 4.03 17.36
N ILE A 37 -9.54 5.03 16.53
CA ILE A 37 -9.22 6.44 16.78
C ILE A 37 -9.86 6.90 18.09
N PHE A 38 -11.14 6.56 18.36
CA PHE A 38 -11.80 6.91 19.60
C PHE A 38 -11.14 6.29 20.83
N ILE A 39 -10.71 5.03 20.74
CA ILE A 39 -10.02 4.33 21.82
C ILE A 39 -8.66 4.98 22.09
N ILE A 40 -7.86 5.22 21.03
CA ILE A 40 -6.55 5.85 21.17
C ILE A 40 -6.67 7.24 21.77
N ASP A 41 -7.63 8.05 21.31
CA ASP A 41 -7.87 9.40 21.85
C ASP A 41 -8.19 9.40 23.35
N ARG A 42 -8.78 8.32 23.88
CA ARG A 42 -9.06 8.17 25.32
C ARG A 42 -7.85 7.70 26.14
N ILE A 43 -7.02 6.80 25.56
CA ILE A 43 -5.87 6.21 26.27
C ILE A 43 -4.65 7.14 26.21
N LYS A 44 -4.34 7.64 25.02
CA LYS A 44 -3.19 8.51 24.78
C LYS A 44 -3.54 9.50 23.66
N PRO A 45 -4.02 10.70 24.00
CA PRO A 45 -4.30 11.71 22.99
C PRO A 45 -3.06 12.00 22.14
N SER A 46 -3.25 12.02 20.82
CA SER A 46 -2.17 12.32 19.89
C SER A 46 -1.82 13.82 19.95
N ASP A 47 -0.54 14.14 20.14
CA ASP A 47 -0.02 15.52 20.10
C ASP A 47 -0.21 16.17 18.72
N ARG A 48 -0.45 15.35 17.66
CA ARG A 48 -0.69 15.79 16.28
C ARG A 48 -2.17 15.83 15.90
N LYS A 49 -3.04 15.82 16.88
CA LYS A 49 -4.48 15.99 16.66
C LYS A 49 -4.74 17.35 16.01
N PRO A 50 -5.51 17.41 14.91
CA PRO A 50 -5.73 18.66 14.18
C PRO A 50 -6.48 19.65 15.06
N SER A 51 -5.79 20.73 15.48
CA SER A 51 -6.34 21.74 16.37
C SER A 51 -6.92 22.94 15.62
N ASN A 52 -6.43 23.23 14.43
CA ASN A 52 -6.83 24.38 13.62
C ASN A 52 -7.23 23.98 12.18
N ARG A 53 -7.74 24.95 11.41
CA ARG A 53 -8.20 24.74 10.04
C ARG A 53 -7.05 24.30 9.10
N SER A 54 -5.83 24.78 9.33
CA SER A 54 -4.66 24.45 8.53
C SER A 54 -4.27 22.97 8.70
N ASP A 55 -4.27 22.48 9.95
CA ASP A 55 -3.94 21.09 10.26
C ASP A 55 -4.97 20.12 9.67
N ARG A 56 -6.26 20.47 9.78
CA ARG A 56 -7.33 19.69 9.14
C ARG A 56 -7.17 19.63 7.63
N LYS A 57 -6.80 20.75 6.98
CA LYS A 57 -6.55 20.80 5.54
C LYS A 57 -5.37 19.89 5.16
N ARG A 58 -4.27 19.96 5.89
CA ARG A 58 -3.09 19.07 5.66
C ARG A 58 -3.44 17.60 5.83
N LEU A 59 -4.21 17.26 6.88
CA LEU A 59 -4.66 15.90 7.14
C LEU A 59 -5.53 15.37 5.99
N VAL A 60 -6.50 16.14 5.52
CA VAL A 60 -7.40 15.74 4.42
C VAL A 60 -6.63 15.62 3.11
N ILE A 61 -5.78 16.59 2.77
CA ILE A 61 -4.95 16.52 1.56
C ILE A 61 -4.03 15.30 1.61
N GLY A 62 -3.33 15.07 2.73
CA GLY A 62 -2.47 13.91 2.93
C GLY A 62 -3.24 12.60 2.77
N GLY A 63 -4.41 12.49 3.39
CA GLY A 63 -5.27 11.31 3.28
C GLY A 63 -5.78 11.06 1.86
N ILE A 64 -6.16 12.11 1.12
CA ILE A 64 -6.60 12.00 -0.28
C ILE A 64 -5.43 11.60 -1.18
N CYS A 65 -4.26 12.24 -1.06
CA CYS A 65 -3.08 11.89 -1.85
C CYS A 65 -2.66 10.44 -1.58
N CYS A 66 -2.52 10.04 -0.31
CA CYS A 66 -2.18 8.67 0.06
C CYS A 66 -3.24 7.68 -0.43
N GLY A 67 -4.53 7.99 -0.28
CA GLY A 67 -5.63 7.12 -0.67
C GLY A 67 -5.71 6.91 -2.19
N THR A 68 -5.45 7.95 -2.98
CA THR A 68 -5.42 7.86 -4.44
C THR A 68 -4.26 6.98 -4.92
N VAL A 69 -3.05 7.18 -4.39
CA VAL A 69 -1.90 6.35 -4.74
C VAL A 69 -2.09 4.91 -4.26
N LEU A 70 -2.66 4.72 -3.07
CA LEU A 70 -3.00 3.39 -2.54
C LEU A 70 -4.01 2.67 -3.44
N PHE A 71 -5.04 3.38 -3.92
CA PHE A 71 -6.01 2.83 -4.88
C PHE A 71 -5.32 2.35 -6.16
N LEU A 72 -4.47 3.18 -6.77
CA LEU A 72 -3.74 2.81 -7.99
C LEU A 72 -2.81 1.61 -7.75
N ALA A 73 -2.06 1.60 -6.65
CA ALA A 73 -1.15 0.52 -6.29
C ALA A 73 -1.89 -0.80 -6.04
N SER A 74 -2.94 -0.77 -5.21
CA SER A 74 -3.70 -1.97 -4.87
C SER A 74 -4.53 -2.48 -6.04
N SER A 75 -5.02 -1.62 -6.91
CA SER A 75 -5.72 -2.01 -8.14
C SER A 75 -4.78 -2.69 -9.14
N ALA A 76 -3.57 -2.15 -9.35
CA ALA A 76 -2.56 -2.77 -10.20
C ALA A 76 -2.14 -4.15 -9.65
N GLN A 77 -1.98 -4.28 -8.33
CA GLN A 77 -1.68 -5.56 -7.67
C GLN A 77 -2.80 -6.58 -7.88
N GLN A 78 -4.03 -6.16 -7.63
CA GLN A 78 -5.19 -7.03 -7.73
C GLN A 78 -5.45 -7.49 -9.17
N LEU A 79 -5.25 -6.59 -10.15
CA LEU A 79 -5.31 -6.94 -11.57
C LEU A 79 -4.22 -7.94 -11.95
N GLY A 80 -2.97 -7.76 -11.49
CA GLY A 80 -1.89 -8.72 -11.74
C GLY A 80 -2.20 -10.12 -11.20
N LEU A 81 -2.77 -10.21 -9.99
CA LEU A 81 -3.22 -11.46 -9.40
C LEU A 81 -4.36 -12.10 -10.21
N TYR A 82 -5.36 -11.30 -10.60
CA TYR A 82 -6.50 -11.75 -11.38
C TYR A 82 -6.10 -12.23 -12.78
N MET A 83 -5.12 -11.58 -13.41
CA MET A 83 -4.55 -11.96 -14.72
C MET A 83 -3.65 -13.21 -14.69
N GLY A 84 -3.44 -13.82 -13.52
CA GLY A 84 -2.77 -15.12 -13.39
C GLY A 84 -1.41 -15.12 -12.71
N THR A 85 -0.87 -13.97 -12.22
CA THR A 85 0.35 -13.99 -11.41
C THR A 85 0.12 -14.80 -10.14
N SER A 86 0.99 -15.77 -9.83
CA SER A 86 0.86 -16.57 -8.62
C SER A 86 1.04 -15.71 -7.36
N ALA A 87 0.39 -16.08 -6.25
CA ALA A 87 0.43 -15.33 -4.98
C ALA A 87 1.87 -15.16 -4.45
N GLY A 88 2.72 -16.20 -4.56
CA GLY A 88 4.13 -16.13 -4.15
C GLY A 88 4.92 -15.14 -5.01
N LYS A 89 4.75 -15.22 -6.35
CA LYS A 89 5.41 -14.32 -7.30
C LYS A 89 4.94 -12.86 -7.12
N ALA A 90 3.63 -12.66 -6.94
CA ALA A 90 3.08 -11.34 -6.65
C ALA A 90 3.65 -10.75 -5.35
N GLY A 91 3.80 -11.58 -4.31
CA GLY A 91 4.46 -11.20 -3.07
C GLY A 91 5.90 -10.72 -3.28
N PHE A 92 6.69 -11.50 -4.02
CA PHE A 92 8.08 -11.15 -4.36
C PHE A 92 8.16 -9.86 -5.17
N LEU A 93 7.42 -9.78 -6.28
CA LEU A 93 7.43 -8.61 -7.17
C LEU A 93 6.94 -7.34 -6.47
N THR A 94 5.88 -7.45 -5.67
CA THR A 94 5.42 -6.31 -4.86
C THR A 94 6.51 -5.85 -3.91
N ALA A 95 7.17 -6.77 -3.21
CA ALA A 95 8.21 -6.44 -2.24
C ALA A 95 9.45 -5.75 -2.86
N CYS A 96 9.60 -5.76 -4.19
CA CYS A 96 10.61 -4.95 -4.88
C CYS A 96 10.46 -3.44 -4.60
N TYR A 97 9.33 -2.96 -4.06
CA TYR A 97 9.22 -1.58 -3.59
C TYR A 97 10.29 -1.24 -2.52
N ILE A 98 10.78 -2.23 -1.77
CA ILE A 98 11.86 -2.06 -0.78
C ILE A 98 13.13 -1.53 -1.45
N LEU A 99 13.41 -1.95 -2.68
CA LEU A 99 14.51 -1.44 -3.50
C LEU A 99 14.16 -0.07 -4.10
N LEU A 100 12.92 0.09 -4.58
CA LEU A 100 12.49 1.30 -5.29
C LEU A 100 12.40 2.52 -4.37
N VAL A 101 12.00 2.36 -3.10
CA VAL A 101 11.88 3.47 -2.15
C VAL A 101 13.20 4.22 -1.94
N PRO A 102 14.34 3.60 -1.62
CA PRO A 102 15.62 4.29 -1.50
C PRO A 102 16.09 4.90 -2.83
N ILE A 103 15.88 4.21 -3.96
CA ILE A 103 16.22 4.75 -5.28
C ILE A 103 15.47 6.06 -5.54
N LEU A 104 14.14 6.07 -5.35
CA LEU A 104 13.31 7.26 -5.50
C LEU A 104 13.68 8.35 -4.47
N SER A 105 14.05 7.94 -3.24
CA SER A 105 14.51 8.87 -2.20
C SER A 105 15.79 9.61 -2.57
N LEU A 106 16.69 8.96 -3.32
CA LEU A 106 17.90 9.61 -3.86
C LEU A 106 17.56 10.72 -4.86
N PHE A 107 16.56 10.50 -5.73
CA PHE A 107 16.06 11.57 -6.63
C PHE A 107 15.46 12.74 -5.85
N LEU A 108 14.90 12.50 -4.66
CA LEU A 108 14.42 13.53 -3.73
C LEU A 108 15.55 14.13 -2.87
N LYS A 109 16.83 13.86 -3.20
CA LYS A 109 18.04 14.33 -2.49
C LYS A 109 18.08 13.90 -1.01
N LYS A 110 17.38 12.85 -0.62
CA LYS A 110 17.49 12.25 0.71
C LYS A 110 18.72 11.33 0.74
N LYS A 111 19.53 11.43 1.78
CA LYS A 111 20.72 10.58 1.94
C LYS A 111 20.30 9.20 2.46
N CYS A 112 20.69 8.14 1.77
CA CYS A 112 20.54 6.75 2.23
C CYS A 112 21.89 6.23 2.72
N GLY A 113 21.93 5.72 3.96
CA GLY A 113 23.14 5.12 4.52
C GLY A 113 23.47 3.77 3.86
N TRP A 114 24.76 3.39 3.88
CA TRP A 114 25.23 2.12 3.32
C TRP A 114 24.49 0.89 3.93
N ASN A 115 24.17 0.96 5.23
CA ASN A 115 23.45 -0.10 5.92
C ASN A 115 22.09 -0.43 5.31
N ILE A 116 21.42 0.58 4.72
CA ILE A 116 20.13 0.40 4.05
C ILE A 116 20.33 -0.45 2.79
N TRP A 117 21.38 -0.20 2.00
CA TRP A 117 21.68 -0.96 0.79
C TRP A 117 22.03 -2.41 1.11
N LEU A 118 22.81 -2.65 2.14
CA LEU A 118 23.12 -4.01 2.60
C LEU A 118 21.83 -4.76 3.04
N GLY A 119 20.99 -4.09 3.82
CA GLY A 119 19.69 -4.65 4.24
C GLY A 119 18.77 -4.98 3.05
N ILE A 120 18.75 -4.14 2.00
CA ILE A 120 17.98 -4.38 0.79
C ILE A 120 18.46 -5.64 0.06
N VAL A 121 19.77 -5.79 -0.13
CA VAL A 121 20.35 -6.97 -0.79
C VAL A 121 19.94 -8.25 -0.04
N ILE A 122 20.10 -8.27 1.28
CA ILE A 122 19.71 -9.41 2.11
C ILE A 122 18.19 -9.69 2.01
N ALA A 123 17.37 -8.65 2.06
CA ALA A 123 15.91 -8.79 1.96
C ALA A 123 15.46 -9.32 0.60
N VAL A 124 16.03 -8.83 -0.50
CA VAL A 124 15.72 -9.28 -1.85
C VAL A 124 16.12 -10.75 -2.05
N VAL A 125 17.32 -11.13 -1.60
CA VAL A 125 17.78 -12.52 -1.65
C VAL A 125 16.87 -13.42 -0.81
N GLY A 126 16.54 -13.02 0.41
CA GLY A 126 15.64 -13.79 1.27
C GLY A 126 14.24 -13.97 0.68
N LEU A 127 13.67 -12.90 0.12
CA LEU A 127 12.38 -12.95 -0.56
C LEU A 127 12.42 -13.82 -1.82
N TYR A 128 13.49 -13.75 -2.60
CA TYR A 128 13.69 -14.60 -3.77
C TYR A 128 13.66 -16.07 -3.36
N LEU A 129 14.46 -16.47 -2.38
CA LEU A 129 14.52 -17.84 -1.88
C LEU A 129 13.18 -18.34 -1.30
N LEU A 130 12.40 -17.43 -0.68
CA LEU A 130 11.12 -17.78 -0.07
C LEU A 130 9.99 -17.92 -1.08
N CYS A 131 9.95 -17.05 -2.10
CA CYS A 131 8.79 -16.92 -2.99
C CYS A 131 8.95 -17.64 -4.34
N MET A 132 10.18 -17.92 -4.76
CA MET A 132 10.47 -18.44 -6.09
C MET A 132 10.79 -19.93 -6.04
N SER A 133 9.75 -20.75 -5.97
CA SER A 133 9.86 -22.23 -6.02
C SER A 133 9.57 -22.78 -7.43
N GLY A 134 10.24 -22.27 -8.48
CA GLY A 134 9.99 -22.74 -9.85
C GLY A 134 10.72 -21.93 -10.92
N SER A 135 10.41 -22.23 -12.20
CA SER A 135 11.00 -21.52 -13.34
C SER A 135 10.59 -20.05 -13.36
N LEU A 136 11.55 -19.17 -13.57
CA LEU A 136 11.38 -17.73 -13.76
C LEU A 136 10.75 -17.42 -15.15
N SER A 137 9.53 -17.87 -15.40
CA SER A 137 8.79 -17.42 -16.58
C SER A 137 8.15 -16.06 -16.31
N PHE A 138 8.57 -15.03 -17.01
CA PHE A 138 7.95 -13.71 -16.92
C PHE A 138 6.70 -13.66 -17.80
N GLN A 139 5.57 -13.26 -17.20
CA GLN A 139 4.28 -13.13 -17.89
C GLN A 139 3.86 -11.67 -17.95
N GLY A 140 2.99 -11.31 -18.88
CA GLY A 140 2.46 -9.95 -18.99
C GLY A 140 1.75 -9.45 -17.72
N SER A 141 1.13 -10.37 -16.96
CA SER A 141 0.51 -10.07 -15.66
C SER A 141 1.51 -9.62 -14.60
N ASP A 142 2.77 -10.07 -14.68
CA ASP A 142 3.82 -9.68 -13.73
C ASP A 142 4.21 -8.21 -13.89
N LEU A 143 4.02 -7.63 -15.09
CA LEU A 143 4.25 -6.21 -15.33
C LEU A 143 3.28 -5.36 -14.50
N MET A 144 2.02 -5.77 -14.35
CA MET A 144 1.06 -5.07 -13.48
C MET A 144 1.52 -5.07 -12.02
N VAL A 145 2.11 -6.17 -11.55
CA VAL A 145 2.65 -6.26 -10.19
C VAL A 145 3.92 -5.42 -10.02
N LEU A 146 4.74 -5.27 -11.05
CA LEU A 146 5.90 -4.34 -11.01
C LEU A 146 5.45 -2.88 -10.99
N VAL A 147 4.43 -2.52 -11.77
CA VAL A 147 3.80 -1.19 -11.70
C VAL A 147 3.24 -0.95 -10.30
N CYS A 148 2.58 -1.95 -9.71
CA CYS A 148 2.14 -1.89 -8.32
C CYS A 148 3.31 -1.62 -7.35
N ALA A 149 4.46 -2.29 -7.50
CA ALA A 149 5.62 -2.06 -6.65
C ALA A 149 6.14 -0.61 -6.75
N LEU A 150 6.17 -0.04 -7.96
CA LEU A 150 6.52 1.37 -8.16
C LEU A 150 5.52 2.31 -7.47
N LEU A 151 4.23 2.06 -7.64
CA LEU A 151 3.17 2.84 -7.00
C LEU A 151 3.20 2.73 -5.48
N PHE A 152 3.49 1.55 -4.91
CA PHE A 152 3.72 1.43 -3.46
C PHE A 152 4.95 2.18 -2.99
N ALA A 153 6.03 2.21 -3.78
CA ALA A 153 7.18 3.03 -3.42
C ALA A 153 6.83 4.53 -3.38
N VAL A 154 6.06 5.02 -4.36
CA VAL A 154 5.52 6.39 -4.34
C VAL A 154 4.60 6.62 -3.14
N HIS A 155 3.71 5.67 -2.84
CA HIS A 155 2.82 5.74 -1.69
C HIS A 155 3.58 5.90 -0.37
N ILE A 156 4.66 5.14 -0.17
CA ILE A 156 5.52 5.24 1.02
C ILE A 156 6.17 6.63 1.10
N LEU A 157 6.63 7.19 -0.02
CA LEU A 157 7.22 8.54 -0.05
C LEU A 157 6.18 9.62 0.27
N VAL A 158 4.94 9.46 -0.18
CA VAL A 158 3.84 10.37 0.18
C VAL A 158 3.52 10.27 1.67
N ILE A 159 3.45 9.07 2.22
CA ILE A 159 3.29 8.88 3.68
C ILE A 159 4.45 9.53 4.45
N ASP A 160 5.68 9.32 4.04
CA ASP A 160 6.88 9.88 4.66
C ASP A 160 6.86 11.42 4.67
N HIS A 161 6.31 12.04 3.63
CA HIS A 161 6.14 13.49 3.57
C HIS A 161 5.08 14.00 4.56
N PHE A 162 3.91 13.34 4.67
CA PHE A 162 2.80 13.83 5.47
C PHE A 162 2.83 13.35 6.93
N SER A 163 3.38 12.18 7.22
CA SER A 163 3.39 11.57 8.55
C SER A 163 4.00 12.45 9.65
N PRO A 164 5.06 13.26 9.42
CA PRO A 164 5.54 14.19 10.43
C PRO A 164 4.59 15.37 10.72
N LEU A 165 3.68 15.67 9.80
CA LEU A 165 2.85 16.88 9.81
C LEU A 165 1.45 16.62 10.38
N VAL A 166 0.97 15.37 10.40
CA VAL A 166 -0.40 15.01 10.75
C VAL A 166 -0.47 13.75 11.62
N ASP A 167 -1.63 13.50 12.20
CA ASP A 167 -1.92 12.25 12.90
C ASP A 167 -2.01 11.09 11.90
N GLY A 168 -1.08 10.14 11.98
CA GLY A 168 -0.96 9.02 11.03
C GLY A 168 -2.17 8.09 11.03
N VAL A 169 -2.80 7.84 12.18
CA VAL A 169 -3.95 6.94 12.28
C VAL A 169 -5.18 7.57 11.60
N ARG A 170 -5.38 8.87 11.80
CA ARG A 170 -6.46 9.62 11.15
C ARG A 170 -6.22 9.74 9.64
N MET A 171 -4.98 9.96 9.22
CA MET A 171 -4.61 9.97 7.81
C MET A 171 -4.86 8.59 7.17
N SER A 172 -4.51 7.49 7.87
CA SER A 172 -4.78 6.13 7.41
C SER A 172 -6.29 5.84 7.28
N CYS A 173 -7.10 6.35 8.19
CA CYS A 173 -8.56 6.24 8.07
C CYS A 173 -9.07 6.91 6.79
N ILE A 174 -8.65 8.15 6.53
CA ILE A 174 -9.07 8.88 5.32
C ILE A 174 -8.58 8.17 4.05
N GLN A 175 -7.32 7.72 4.00
CA GLN A 175 -6.80 7.02 2.82
C GLN A 175 -7.56 5.74 2.49
N PHE A 176 -8.00 4.97 3.50
CA PHE A 176 -8.79 3.76 3.27
C PHE A 176 -10.19 4.08 2.74
N TRP A 177 -10.84 5.13 3.26
CA TRP A 177 -12.12 5.60 2.70
C TRP A 177 -11.96 6.08 1.26
N VAL A 178 -10.94 6.87 0.94
CA VAL A 178 -10.66 7.34 -0.42
C VAL A 178 -10.38 6.16 -1.36
N CYS A 179 -9.52 5.23 -0.96
CA CYS A 179 -9.21 4.02 -1.72
C CYS A 179 -10.46 3.18 -1.97
N GLY A 180 -11.29 2.97 -0.93
CA GLY A 180 -12.53 2.21 -1.04
C GLY A 180 -13.53 2.85 -1.99
N ILE A 181 -13.78 4.14 -1.86
CA ILE A 181 -14.70 4.89 -2.73
C ILE A 181 -14.21 4.86 -4.19
N LEU A 182 -12.91 5.13 -4.44
CA LEU A 182 -12.35 5.09 -5.78
C LEU A 182 -12.41 3.68 -6.41
N SER A 183 -12.35 2.62 -5.60
CA SER A 183 -12.44 1.24 -6.09
C SER A 183 -13.87 0.85 -6.50
N ILE A 184 -14.90 1.51 -5.98
CA ILE A 184 -16.28 1.25 -6.33
C ILE A 184 -16.58 1.64 -7.79
N PHE A 185 -16.01 2.73 -8.30
CA PHE A 185 -16.27 3.19 -9.66
C PHE A 185 -15.97 2.11 -10.72
N PRO A 186 -14.76 1.55 -10.81
CA PRO A 186 -14.46 0.51 -11.79
C PRO A 186 -15.07 -0.85 -11.45
N ALA A 187 -15.64 -1.04 -10.26
CA ALA A 187 -16.32 -2.28 -9.89
C ALA A 187 -17.70 -2.44 -10.57
N PHE A 188 -18.28 -1.34 -11.08
CA PHE A 188 -19.57 -1.36 -11.80
C PHE A 188 -19.43 -1.52 -13.32
N PHE A 189 -18.21 -1.53 -13.85
CA PHE A 189 -17.89 -1.73 -15.27
C PHE A 189 -17.11 -3.04 -15.48
#